data_f4b9f3a9c55d16179586aed85eee85d0
#
_entry.id   f4b9f3a9c55d16179586aed85eee85d0
#
_cell.length_a   1.000
_cell.length_b   1.000
_cell.length_c   1.000
_cell.angle_alpha   90.00
_cell.angle_beta   90.00
_cell.angle_gamma   90.00
#
_symmetry.space_group_name_H-M   'P 1'
#
loop_
_entity.id
_entity.type
_entity.pdbx_description
1 polymer ?
#
loop_
_entity_poly.entity_id
_entity_poly.type
_entity_poly.pdbx_seq_one_letter_code
_entity_poly.pdbx_strand_id
1 'polypeptide(L)'
;MKPVLVYTILLVASLGLAYQTWTRGDAVLPSGSVTLWSVDMDEISSIVYEATDRRVAIERREDEVPYLWGSVTRSIAGDSISAASDTTTEFLVGQGADGLLAMLASPRTLRDLGMLDAEREKEYGLDGNLESIIVQTDQETHELILGATVFRTNDRYVRDAASGLAYVLQGAALGSLVSAEQIYSETRLHTFTLDAVATVTVRSERGERTMRKSSTGSSESPSWTPADAPGRPDQTFANFMERLEQLWVGRYEPSIDRGALREVARIEYVDAAGNSIGHTELLLSDNGGEPTYYLATEHTHEPITLVSGAAERLNQDLAQLL
;
A
#
# COMPACT_ATOMS: atom_id res chain seq x y z
N MET A 1 -45.17 38.68 -19.01
CA MET A 1 -43.81 38.09 -19.27
C MET A 1 -42.75 38.48 -18.21
N LYS A 2 -42.81 39.68 -17.62
CA LYS A 2 -41.82 40.11 -16.57
C LYS A 2 -41.79 39.26 -15.27
N PRO A 3 -42.96 38.81 -14.70
CA PRO A 3 -42.87 38.00 -13.45
C PRO A 3 -42.24 36.62 -13.64
N VAL A 4 -42.47 35.96 -14.78
CA VAL A 4 -41.90 34.64 -15.06
C VAL A 4 -40.36 34.69 -15.10
N LEU A 5 -39.80 35.72 -15.72
CA LEU A 5 -38.35 35.90 -15.79
C LEU A 5 -37.72 36.08 -14.39
N VAL A 6 -38.39 36.82 -13.48
CA VAL A 6 -37.94 37.03 -12.11
C VAL A 6 -37.94 35.72 -11.31
N TYR A 7 -39.01 34.93 -11.46
CA TYR A 7 -39.09 33.63 -10.78
C TYR A 7 -38.05 32.62 -11.31
N THR A 8 -37.75 32.64 -12.61
CA THR A 8 -36.70 31.79 -13.20
C THR A 8 -35.32 32.17 -12.66
N ILE A 9 -35.02 33.46 -12.54
CA ILE A 9 -33.73 33.91 -11.95
C ILE A 9 -33.62 33.51 -10.50
N LEU A 10 -34.69 33.69 -9.71
CA LEU A 10 -34.71 33.27 -8.29
C LEU A 10 -34.54 31.75 -8.15
N LEU A 11 -35.16 30.95 -9.03
CA LEU A 11 -35.00 29.50 -9.00
C LEU A 11 -33.55 29.09 -9.31
N VAL A 12 -32.93 29.67 -10.34
CA VAL A 12 -31.55 29.39 -10.70
C VAL A 12 -30.59 29.81 -9.56
N ALA A 13 -30.83 30.99 -8.97
CA ALA A 13 -30.02 31.43 -7.83
C ALA A 13 -30.17 30.52 -6.60
N SER A 14 -31.39 30.08 -6.28
CA SER A 14 -31.62 29.15 -5.15
C SER A 14 -31.03 27.77 -5.41
N LEU A 15 -31.09 27.24 -6.65
CA LEU A 15 -30.43 26.00 -7.03
C LEU A 15 -28.91 26.11 -6.98
N GLY A 16 -28.35 27.26 -7.39
CA GLY A 16 -26.91 27.53 -7.26
C GLY A 16 -26.44 27.58 -5.81
N LEU A 17 -27.20 28.24 -4.93
CA LEU A 17 -26.91 28.28 -3.50
C LEU A 17 -27.07 26.90 -2.85
N ALA A 18 -28.10 26.14 -3.20
CA ALA A 18 -28.31 24.78 -2.70
C ALA A 18 -27.18 23.83 -3.17
N TYR A 19 -26.76 23.95 -4.43
CA TYR A 19 -25.62 23.19 -4.94
C TYR A 19 -24.31 23.56 -4.23
N GLN A 20 -24.08 24.85 -4.01
CA GLN A 20 -22.89 25.33 -3.30
C GLN A 20 -22.87 24.90 -1.83
N THR A 21 -24.05 24.85 -1.16
CA THR A 21 -24.17 24.35 0.23
C THR A 21 -24.01 22.84 0.28
N TRP A 22 -24.45 22.11 -0.74
CA TRP A 22 -24.32 20.65 -0.80
C TRP A 22 -22.91 20.21 -1.19
N THR A 23 -22.22 20.95 -2.04
CA THR A 23 -20.82 20.67 -2.42
C THR A 23 -19.78 21.26 -1.46
N ARG A 24 -20.17 22.23 -0.62
CA ARG A 24 -19.38 22.58 0.56
C ARG A 24 -19.57 21.49 1.59
N GLY A 25 -18.75 20.47 1.53
CA GLY A 25 -18.58 19.50 2.59
C GLY A 25 -17.85 20.10 3.79
N ASP A 26 -18.37 21.22 4.32
CA ASP A 26 -18.07 21.60 5.69
C ASP A 26 -18.72 20.52 6.56
N ALA A 27 -17.94 19.46 6.86
CA ALA A 27 -18.29 18.52 7.88
C ALA A 27 -18.59 19.38 9.13
N VAL A 28 -19.87 19.51 9.49
CA VAL A 28 -20.28 20.13 10.74
C VAL A 28 -19.63 19.28 11.83
N LEU A 29 -18.48 19.74 12.33
CA LEU A 29 -17.78 19.05 13.41
C LEU A 29 -18.76 18.98 14.58
N PRO A 30 -18.99 17.81 15.17
CA PRO A 30 -19.77 17.71 16.40
C PRO A 30 -19.23 18.70 17.43
N SER A 31 -20.09 19.34 18.19
CA SER A 31 -19.67 20.25 19.25
C SER A 31 -18.69 19.54 20.18
N GLY A 32 -17.45 20.04 20.26
CA GLY A 32 -16.37 19.42 21.04
C GLY A 32 -15.36 18.58 20.23
N SER A 33 -15.44 18.55 18.88
CA SER A 33 -14.36 17.97 18.10
C SER A 33 -13.18 18.94 17.94
N VAL A 34 -11.97 18.43 18.10
CA VAL A 34 -10.71 19.17 17.99
C VAL A 34 -9.81 18.44 17.01
N THR A 35 -9.02 19.18 16.23
CA THR A 35 -7.90 18.61 15.48
C THR A 35 -6.68 18.62 16.39
N LEU A 36 -6.06 17.46 16.62
CA LEU A 36 -4.93 17.35 17.54
C LEU A 36 -3.67 18.01 16.99
N TRP A 37 -3.38 17.78 15.71
CA TRP A 37 -2.33 18.41 14.92
C TRP A 37 -2.71 18.41 13.45
N SER A 38 -1.94 19.10 12.62
CA SER A 38 -2.15 19.11 11.18
C SER A 38 -0.79 19.22 10.51
N VAL A 39 -0.42 18.20 9.77
CA VAL A 39 0.81 18.07 8.97
C VAL A 39 0.45 17.56 7.59
N ASP A 40 1.32 17.75 6.62
CA ASP A 40 1.12 17.12 5.32
C ASP A 40 1.48 15.62 5.39
N MET A 41 0.76 14.78 4.62
CA MET A 41 1.04 13.33 4.61
C MET A 41 2.48 13.01 4.22
N ASP A 42 3.07 13.84 3.34
CA ASP A 42 4.44 13.68 2.87
C ASP A 42 5.49 14.06 3.92
N GLU A 43 5.11 14.83 4.95
CA GLU A 43 5.98 15.16 6.09
C GLU A 43 6.06 14.04 7.13
N ILE A 44 5.15 13.06 7.07
CA ILE A 44 5.21 11.90 7.97
C ILE A 44 6.38 11.01 7.56
N SER A 45 7.42 10.98 8.40
CA SER A 45 8.60 10.14 8.22
C SER A 45 8.41 8.72 8.76
N SER A 46 7.67 8.56 9.87
CA SER A 46 7.33 7.24 10.38
C SER A 46 6.02 7.22 11.19
N ILE A 47 5.41 6.03 11.20
CA ILE A 47 4.28 5.69 12.06
C ILE A 47 4.65 4.40 12.77
N VAL A 48 4.59 4.39 14.10
CA VAL A 48 4.83 3.20 14.91
C VAL A 48 3.61 2.93 15.78
N TYR A 49 3.02 1.76 15.60
CA TYR A 49 2.01 1.23 16.51
C TYR A 49 2.65 0.17 17.39
N GLU A 50 2.52 0.31 18.68
CA GLU A 50 3.01 -0.63 19.68
C GLU A 50 1.86 -1.22 20.49
N ALA A 51 1.88 -2.52 20.68
CA ALA A 51 0.99 -3.28 21.54
C ALA A 51 1.80 -4.39 22.24
N THR A 52 1.20 -5.04 23.21
CA THR A 52 1.88 -6.07 24.01
C THR A 52 2.43 -7.24 23.18
N ASP A 53 1.72 -7.62 22.11
CA ASP A 53 2.03 -8.80 21.29
C ASP A 53 2.57 -8.44 19.90
N ARG A 54 2.63 -7.15 19.56
CA ARG A 54 3.06 -6.71 18.23
C ARG A 54 3.57 -5.28 18.18
N ARG A 55 4.43 -5.06 17.22
CA ARG A 55 4.84 -3.74 16.76
C ARG A 55 4.62 -3.66 15.25
N VAL A 56 3.99 -2.56 14.79
CA VAL A 56 3.88 -2.22 13.38
C VAL A 56 4.64 -0.93 13.16
N ALA A 57 5.57 -0.90 12.24
CA ALA A 57 6.24 0.31 11.84
C ALA A 57 6.02 0.54 10.33
N ILE A 58 5.70 1.76 9.95
CA ILE A 58 5.67 2.24 8.57
C ILE A 58 6.65 3.39 8.50
N GLU A 59 7.63 3.29 7.63
CA GLU A 59 8.73 4.25 7.53
C GLU A 59 8.84 4.74 6.09
N ARG A 60 9.09 6.03 5.94
CA ARG A 60 9.42 6.60 4.63
C ARG A 60 10.87 6.30 4.32
N ARG A 61 11.09 5.66 3.16
CA ARG A 61 12.42 5.41 2.61
C ARG A 61 12.62 6.25 1.37
N GLU A 62 13.84 6.67 1.15
CA GLU A 62 14.24 7.42 -0.02
C GLU A 62 15.12 6.55 -0.91
N ASP A 63 14.72 6.48 -2.19
CA ASP A 63 15.47 5.92 -3.27
C ASP A 63 15.35 6.90 -4.45
N GLU A 64 15.31 6.45 -5.69
CA GLU A 64 14.99 7.32 -6.84
C GLU A 64 13.62 8.00 -6.70
N VAL A 65 12.67 7.31 -6.11
CA VAL A 65 11.33 7.83 -5.75
C VAL A 65 11.03 7.46 -4.30
N PRO A 66 10.57 8.41 -3.45
CA PRO A 66 10.19 8.11 -2.07
C PRO A 66 9.08 7.07 -2.01
N TYR A 67 9.18 6.13 -1.08
CA TYR A 67 8.19 5.08 -0.85
C TYR A 67 8.03 4.79 0.65
N LEU A 68 6.97 4.09 1.02
CA LEU A 68 6.73 3.66 2.38
C LEU A 68 7.04 2.17 2.53
N TRP A 69 7.77 1.85 3.58
CA TRP A 69 8.12 0.48 3.94
C TRP A 69 7.50 0.11 5.26
N GLY A 70 6.79 -1.01 5.29
CA GLY A 70 6.12 -1.53 6.47
C GLY A 70 6.86 -2.70 7.08
N SER A 71 6.80 -2.79 8.40
CA SER A 71 7.23 -3.99 9.14
C SER A 71 6.22 -4.32 10.23
N VAL A 72 5.96 -5.61 10.42
CA VAL A 72 5.12 -6.15 11.49
C VAL A 72 5.94 -7.16 12.25
N THR A 73 6.28 -6.84 13.48
CA THR A 73 6.92 -7.76 14.43
C THR A 73 5.85 -8.31 15.38
N ARG A 74 5.74 -9.62 15.46
CA ARG A 74 4.86 -10.34 16.39
C ARG A 74 5.70 -11.07 17.40
N SER A 75 5.44 -10.81 18.68
CA SER A 75 6.08 -11.51 19.79
C SER A 75 5.22 -12.72 20.17
N ILE A 76 5.77 -13.90 19.93
CA ILE A 76 5.12 -15.15 20.33
C ILE A 76 5.64 -15.50 21.74
N ALA A 77 4.75 -15.39 22.72
CA ALA A 77 5.08 -15.84 24.08
C ALA A 77 5.46 -17.33 24.03
N GLY A 78 6.70 -17.64 24.47
CA GLY A 78 7.15 -19.01 24.60
C GLY A 78 6.31 -19.74 25.65
N ASP A 79 6.02 -21.00 25.42
CA ASP A 79 5.54 -21.88 26.48
C ASP A 79 6.74 -22.48 27.24
N SER A 80 6.48 -23.32 28.25
CA SER A 80 7.54 -23.90 29.11
C SER A 80 8.59 -24.73 28.37
N ILE A 81 8.46 -24.94 27.05
CA ILE A 81 9.35 -25.79 26.24
C ILE A 81 10.03 -24.96 25.12
N SER A 82 9.40 -23.87 24.65
CA SER A 82 9.91 -23.02 23.55
C SER A 82 10.28 -21.64 24.07
N ALA A 83 11.45 -21.13 23.68
CA ALA A 83 11.81 -19.75 23.95
C ALA A 83 10.85 -18.78 23.22
N ALA A 84 10.60 -17.61 23.82
CA ALA A 84 9.91 -16.53 23.14
C ALA A 84 10.67 -16.20 21.83
N SER A 85 9.93 -16.05 20.74
CA SER A 85 10.51 -15.70 19.45
C SER A 85 9.73 -14.55 18.81
N ASP A 86 10.46 -13.62 18.25
CA ASP A 86 9.87 -12.55 17.45
C ASP A 86 9.92 -12.96 15.97
N THR A 87 8.81 -12.76 15.30
CA THR A 87 8.72 -12.94 13.84
C THR A 87 8.42 -11.58 13.22
N THR A 88 9.31 -11.13 12.33
CA THR A 88 9.13 -9.89 11.58
C THR A 88 8.80 -10.21 10.12
N THR A 89 7.75 -9.59 9.63
CA THR A 89 7.38 -9.56 8.20
C THR A 89 7.53 -8.13 7.71
N GLU A 90 8.19 -7.96 6.59
CA GLU A 90 8.38 -6.66 5.97
C GLU A 90 7.69 -6.60 4.61
N PHE A 91 7.27 -5.41 4.17
CA PHE A 91 6.54 -5.23 2.92
C PHE A 91 6.59 -3.79 2.42
N LEU A 92 6.47 -3.61 1.11
CA LEU A 92 6.18 -2.32 0.50
C LEU A 92 4.75 -1.91 0.86
N VAL A 93 4.57 -0.69 1.31
CA VAL A 93 3.24 -0.15 1.66
C VAL A 93 2.55 0.37 0.42
N GLY A 94 1.38 -0.19 0.12
CA GLY A 94 0.52 0.22 -0.99
C GLY A 94 -0.58 1.20 -0.58
N GLN A 95 -1.46 1.51 -1.52
CA GLN A 95 -2.57 2.47 -1.37
C GLN A 95 -3.54 2.13 -0.23
N GLY A 96 -3.52 0.90 0.28
CA GLY A 96 -4.33 0.52 1.45
C GLY A 96 -4.05 1.36 2.70
N ALA A 97 -2.87 1.99 2.78
CA ALA A 97 -2.47 2.83 3.91
C ALA A 97 -2.91 4.30 3.79
N ASP A 98 -3.39 4.76 2.63
CA ASP A 98 -3.73 6.18 2.40
C ASP A 98 -4.73 6.71 3.42
N GLY A 99 -5.72 5.90 3.78
CA GLY A 99 -6.72 6.28 4.79
C GLY A 99 -6.13 6.44 6.20
N LEU A 100 -5.14 5.63 6.57
CA LEU A 100 -4.41 5.75 7.83
C LEU A 100 -3.55 7.02 7.82
N LEU A 101 -2.78 7.22 6.76
CA LEU A 101 -1.92 8.40 6.60
C LEU A 101 -2.73 9.70 6.66
N ALA A 102 -3.83 9.79 5.91
CA ALA A 102 -4.71 10.94 5.92
C ALA A 102 -5.31 11.23 7.31
N MET A 103 -5.71 10.18 8.03
CA MET A 103 -6.23 10.31 9.38
C MET A 103 -5.15 10.78 10.36
N LEU A 104 -3.93 10.22 10.28
CA LEU A 104 -2.82 10.57 11.17
C LEU A 104 -2.18 11.92 10.82
N ALA A 105 -2.26 12.37 9.57
CA ALA A 105 -1.81 13.70 9.18
C ALA A 105 -2.67 14.82 9.83
N SER A 106 -3.96 14.56 10.06
CA SER A 106 -4.85 15.53 10.71
C SER A 106 -5.90 14.80 11.57
N PRO A 107 -5.50 14.27 12.75
CA PRO A 107 -6.39 13.49 13.59
C PRO A 107 -7.50 14.38 14.16
N ARG A 108 -8.74 14.08 13.77
CA ARG A 108 -9.93 14.78 14.25
C ARG A 108 -10.60 13.95 15.33
N THR A 109 -10.79 14.55 16.49
CA THR A 109 -11.49 13.92 17.59
C THR A 109 -13.01 14.00 17.38
N LEU A 110 -13.72 12.97 17.82
CA LEU A 110 -15.18 12.98 17.89
C LEU A 110 -15.68 13.69 19.16
N ARG A 111 -14.87 13.65 20.20
CA ARG A 111 -15.18 14.27 21.50
C ARG A 111 -13.88 14.60 22.25
N ASP A 112 -13.88 15.75 22.89
CA ASP A 112 -12.90 16.13 23.90
C ASP A 112 -13.42 15.67 25.28
N LEU A 113 -12.58 14.93 26.02
CA LEU A 113 -12.88 14.43 27.36
C LEU A 113 -12.14 15.23 28.45
N GLY A 114 -11.15 16.04 28.03
CA GLY A 114 -10.30 16.83 28.94
C GLY A 114 -9.35 15.96 29.76
N MET A 115 -8.92 16.49 30.90
CA MET A 115 -8.14 15.74 31.89
C MET A 115 -9.03 14.73 32.62
N LEU A 116 -8.58 13.49 32.67
CA LEU A 116 -9.30 12.41 33.35
C LEU A 116 -8.79 12.25 34.79
N ASP A 117 -9.66 11.82 35.67
CA ASP A 117 -9.30 11.27 36.97
C ASP A 117 -8.96 9.79 36.86
N ALA A 118 -8.32 9.22 37.87
CA ALA A 118 -7.85 7.83 37.86
C ALA A 118 -8.97 6.80 37.67
N GLU A 119 -10.22 7.11 38.08
CA GLU A 119 -11.36 6.23 37.93
C GLU A 119 -11.78 6.15 36.47
N ARG A 120 -11.85 7.30 35.79
CA ARG A 120 -12.16 7.37 34.34
C ARG A 120 -11.04 6.85 33.45
N GLU A 121 -9.76 7.10 33.83
CA GLU A 121 -8.65 6.47 33.09
C GLU A 121 -8.78 4.96 33.08
N LYS A 122 -9.12 4.35 34.21
CA LYS A 122 -9.37 2.92 34.32
C LYS A 122 -10.62 2.49 33.54
N GLU A 123 -11.71 3.24 33.62
CA GLU A 123 -12.94 2.96 32.85
C GLU A 123 -12.69 2.97 31.35
N TYR A 124 -11.87 3.90 30.86
CA TYR A 124 -11.55 4.05 29.44
C TYR A 124 -10.34 3.20 29.00
N GLY A 125 -9.75 2.40 29.91
CA GLY A 125 -8.63 1.53 29.64
C GLY A 125 -7.36 2.28 29.29
N LEU A 126 -7.17 3.48 29.82
CA LEU A 126 -5.99 4.32 29.64
C LEU A 126 -4.99 4.18 30.81
N ASP A 127 -5.38 3.44 31.87
CA ASP A 127 -4.52 3.14 33.00
C ASP A 127 -3.62 1.93 32.69
N GLY A 128 -2.32 2.13 32.64
CA GLY A 128 -1.36 1.05 32.43
C GLY A 128 -1.43 0.35 31.07
N ASN A 129 -2.14 0.91 30.12
CA ASN A 129 -2.21 0.36 28.78
C ASN A 129 -0.91 0.61 28.01
N LEU A 130 -0.40 -0.44 27.36
CA LEU A 130 0.85 -0.43 26.60
C LEU A 130 0.60 -0.20 25.09
N GLU A 131 -0.64 0.02 24.67
CA GLU A 131 -0.93 0.35 23.28
C GLU A 131 -0.67 1.83 23.03
N SER A 132 0.14 2.14 22.01
CA SER A 132 0.35 3.51 21.55
C SER A 132 0.52 3.60 20.05
N ILE A 133 0.29 4.80 19.52
CA ILE A 133 0.66 5.19 18.16
C ILE A 133 1.58 6.41 18.26
N ILE A 134 2.73 6.30 17.63
CA ILE A 134 3.71 7.36 17.51
C ILE A 134 3.74 7.78 16.04
N VAL A 135 3.51 9.06 15.78
CA VAL A 135 3.63 9.67 14.45
C VAL A 135 4.82 10.61 14.50
N GLN A 136 5.80 10.36 13.67
CA GLN A 136 7.00 11.16 13.58
C GLN A 136 7.03 11.93 12.26
N THR A 137 7.33 13.21 12.34
CA THR A 137 7.68 14.07 11.22
C THR A 137 9.13 14.52 11.38
N ASP A 138 9.66 15.24 10.41
CA ASP A 138 11.02 15.80 10.51
C ASP A 138 11.18 16.81 11.66
N GLN A 139 10.07 17.39 12.15
CA GLN A 139 10.09 18.47 13.15
C GLN A 139 9.52 18.05 14.50
N GLU A 140 8.52 17.18 14.54
CA GLU A 140 7.75 16.86 15.73
C GLU A 140 7.45 15.36 15.85
N THR A 141 7.23 14.94 17.07
CA THR A 141 6.76 13.57 17.38
C THR A 141 5.48 13.69 18.18
N HIS A 142 4.43 13.01 17.72
CA HIS A 142 3.14 12.93 18.38
C HIS A 142 2.88 11.52 18.86
N GLU A 143 2.51 11.35 20.11
CA GLU A 143 2.20 10.06 20.70
C GLU A 143 0.80 10.05 21.27
N LEU A 144 0.01 9.07 20.84
CA LEU A 144 -1.32 8.80 21.37
C LEU A 144 -1.31 7.45 22.09
N ILE A 145 -1.64 7.46 23.36
CA ILE A 145 -1.91 6.24 24.12
C ILE A 145 -3.34 5.80 23.81
N LEU A 146 -3.50 4.54 23.42
CA LEU A 146 -4.80 4.00 23.00
C LEU A 146 -5.46 3.25 24.15
N GLY A 147 -6.67 3.66 24.48
CA GLY A 147 -7.51 3.01 25.48
C GLY A 147 -8.46 1.97 24.88
N ALA A 148 -9.53 1.67 25.60
CA ALA A 148 -10.57 0.74 25.20
C ALA A 148 -11.36 1.24 23.98
N THR A 149 -12.01 0.31 23.28
CA THR A 149 -12.99 0.64 22.24
C THR A 149 -14.26 1.21 22.87
N VAL A 150 -14.81 2.25 22.26
CA VAL A 150 -16.07 2.85 22.71
C VAL A 150 -17.23 1.87 22.47
N PHE A 151 -18.11 1.75 23.44
CA PHE A 151 -19.22 0.81 23.37
C PHE A 151 -20.11 1.02 22.14
N ARG A 152 -20.37 -0.03 21.39
CA ARG A 152 -21.18 -0.09 20.15
C ARG A 152 -20.61 0.64 18.94
N THR A 153 -19.39 1.16 19.00
CA THR A 153 -18.69 1.74 17.84
C THR A 153 -17.30 1.11 17.73
N ASN A 154 -16.59 1.44 16.66
CA ASN A 154 -15.16 1.07 16.54
C ASN A 154 -14.24 2.21 16.99
N ASP A 155 -14.81 3.27 17.59
CA ASP A 155 -14.03 4.42 18.06
C ASP A 155 -13.19 4.03 19.26
N ARG A 156 -12.11 4.77 19.49
CA ARG A 156 -11.15 4.49 20.57
C ARG A 156 -11.04 5.68 21.50
N TYR A 157 -10.99 5.40 22.78
CA TYR A 157 -10.47 6.36 23.75
C TYR A 157 -8.98 6.51 23.51
N VAL A 158 -8.50 7.75 23.49
CA VAL A 158 -7.07 8.05 23.33
C VAL A 158 -6.66 9.14 24.30
N ARG A 159 -5.38 9.14 24.68
CA ARG A 159 -4.77 10.22 25.47
C ARG A 159 -3.53 10.70 24.73
N ASP A 160 -3.44 11.99 24.50
CA ASP A 160 -2.22 12.62 24.01
C ASP A 160 -1.17 12.59 25.11
N ALA A 161 -0.02 11.97 24.83
CA ALA A 161 1.04 11.78 25.81
C ALA A 161 1.68 13.11 26.26
N ALA A 162 1.72 14.11 25.38
CA ALA A 162 2.34 15.40 25.66
C ALA A 162 1.47 16.29 26.57
N SER A 163 0.17 16.41 26.29
CA SER A 163 -0.76 17.26 27.05
C SER A 163 -1.45 16.53 28.20
N GLY A 164 -1.53 15.20 28.15
CA GLY A 164 -2.31 14.39 29.08
C GLY A 164 -3.82 14.45 28.84
N LEU A 165 -4.29 15.20 27.85
CA LEU A 165 -5.70 15.33 27.52
C LEU A 165 -6.22 14.09 26.82
N ALA A 166 -7.44 13.69 27.15
CA ALA A 166 -8.08 12.52 26.58
C ALA A 166 -9.19 12.91 25.59
N TYR A 167 -9.38 12.02 24.61
CA TYR A 167 -10.29 12.24 23.50
C TYR A 167 -10.96 10.94 23.07
N VAL A 168 -11.94 11.05 22.19
CA VAL A 168 -12.47 9.93 21.40
C VAL A 168 -12.06 10.14 19.95
N LEU A 169 -11.35 9.19 19.38
CA LEU A 169 -10.97 9.16 17.96
C LEU A 169 -11.76 8.12 17.16
N GLN A 170 -11.97 8.39 15.88
CA GLN A 170 -12.54 7.41 14.97
C GLN A 170 -11.59 6.23 14.83
N GLY A 171 -12.05 5.02 15.22
CA GLY A 171 -11.19 3.86 15.36
C GLY A 171 -11.01 3.02 14.10
N ALA A 172 -11.73 3.29 13.01
CA ALA A 172 -11.70 2.42 11.83
C ALA A 172 -10.28 2.26 11.23
N ALA A 173 -9.56 3.36 11.06
CA ALA A 173 -8.19 3.34 10.54
C ALA A 173 -7.19 2.77 11.56
N LEU A 174 -7.42 2.99 12.86
CA LEU A 174 -6.56 2.43 13.91
C LEU A 174 -6.71 0.91 14.01
N GLY A 175 -7.94 0.39 13.83
CA GLY A 175 -8.21 -1.04 13.85
C GLY A 175 -7.50 -1.80 12.73
N SER A 176 -7.24 -1.17 11.60
CA SER A 176 -6.54 -1.80 10.48
C SER A 176 -5.04 -2.04 10.75
N LEU A 177 -4.42 -1.33 11.70
CA LEU A 177 -3.04 -1.57 12.13
C LEU A 177 -2.83 -2.98 12.69
N VAL A 178 -3.85 -3.57 13.29
CA VAL A 178 -3.81 -4.96 13.77
C VAL A 178 -3.58 -5.96 12.64
N SER A 179 -4.01 -5.62 11.42
CA SER A 179 -3.86 -6.44 10.22
C SER A 179 -3.05 -5.72 9.14
N ALA A 180 -2.08 -4.88 9.55
CA ALA A 180 -1.32 -4.00 8.66
C ALA A 180 -0.71 -4.72 7.46
N GLU A 181 -0.05 -5.88 7.69
CA GLU A 181 0.52 -6.70 6.62
C GLU A 181 -0.49 -7.06 5.53
N GLN A 182 -1.73 -7.45 5.91
CA GLN A 182 -2.75 -7.88 4.96
C GLN A 182 -3.44 -6.71 4.26
N ILE A 183 -3.56 -5.57 4.94
CA ILE A 183 -4.31 -4.41 4.43
C ILE A 183 -3.40 -3.45 3.67
N TYR A 184 -2.16 -3.28 4.12
CA TYR A 184 -1.26 -2.25 3.61
C TYR A 184 -0.19 -2.78 2.66
N SER A 185 0.06 -4.10 2.61
CA SER A 185 1.06 -4.64 1.69
C SER A 185 0.67 -4.38 0.24
N GLU A 186 1.59 -3.81 -0.53
CA GLU A 186 1.46 -3.71 -1.98
C GLU A 186 1.58 -5.10 -2.61
N THR A 187 0.61 -5.45 -3.42
CA THR A 187 0.58 -6.77 -4.09
C THR A 187 0.83 -6.68 -5.58
N ARG A 188 0.78 -5.48 -6.16
CA ARG A 188 1.05 -5.26 -7.58
C ARG A 188 2.55 -5.33 -7.85
N LEU A 189 2.88 -5.88 -8.99
CA LEU A 189 4.28 -5.95 -9.45
C LEU A 189 4.74 -4.66 -10.12
N HIS A 190 3.81 -3.87 -10.66
CA HIS A 190 4.10 -2.71 -11.48
C HIS A 190 3.19 -1.53 -11.11
N THR A 191 3.64 -0.31 -11.39
CA THR A 191 2.83 0.91 -11.28
C THR A 191 1.94 1.15 -12.48
N PHE A 192 2.18 0.43 -13.59
CA PHE A 192 1.42 0.51 -14.84
C PHE A 192 0.58 -0.75 -15.06
N THR A 193 -0.39 -0.66 -15.96
CA THR A 193 -1.16 -1.82 -16.45
C THR A 193 -0.60 -2.30 -17.77
N LEU A 194 -0.77 -3.59 -18.11
CA LEU A 194 -0.31 -4.14 -19.39
C LEU A 194 -1.00 -3.51 -20.60
N ASP A 195 -2.10 -2.76 -20.40
CA ASP A 195 -2.71 -1.97 -21.46
C ASP A 195 -1.83 -0.81 -21.93
N ALA A 196 -1.03 -0.25 -21.05
CA ALA A 196 -0.07 0.81 -21.38
C ALA A 196 1.15 0.30 -22.17
N VAL A 197 1.40 -1.01 -22.17
CA VAL A 197 2.56 -1.62 -22.82
C VAL A 197 2.32 -1.75 -24.32
N ALA A 198 3.23 -1.21 -25.12
CA ALA A 198 3.23 -1.35 -26.59
C ALA A 198 4.30 -2.33 -27.09
N THR A 199 5.43 -2.44 -26.39
CA THR A 199 6.54 -3.33 -26.76
C THR A 199 7.07 -4.03 -25.52
N VAL A 200 7.39 -5.31 -25.66
CA VAL A 200 8.00 -6.13 -24.63
C VAL A 200 9.27 -6.75 -25.19
N THR A 201 10.38 -6.62 -24.48
CA THR A 201 11.62 -7.33 -24.80
C THR A 201 11.94 -8.30 -23.68
N VAL A 202 12.06 -9.57 -24.03
CA VAL A 202 12.44 -10.66 -23.12
C VAL A 202 13.88 -11.06 -23.42
N ARG A 203 14.74 -11.05 -22.39
CA ARG A 203 16.16 -11.47 -22.49
C ARG A 203 16.45 -12.56 -21.49
N SER A 204 17.26 -13.53 -21.89
CA SER A 204 17.86 -14.55 -21.02
C SER A 204 19.17 -15.03 -21.60
N GLU A 205 19.85 -15.97 -20.93
CA GLU A 205 21.02 -16.67 -21.48
C GLU A 205 20.73 -17.43 -22.80
N ARG A 206 19.45 -17.74 -23.10
CA ARG A 206 19.00 -18.48 -24.29
C ARG A 206 18.81 -17.60 -25.52
N GLY A 207 18.62 -16.30 -25.32
CA GLY A 207 18.40 -15.35 -26.41
C GLY A 207 17.63 -14.13 -26.00
N GLU A 208 17.27 -13.34 -27.00
CA GLU A 208 16.47 -12.15 -26.89
C GLU A 208 15.32 -12.18 -27.88
N ARG A 209 14.14 -11.71 -27.44
CA ARG A 209 12.96 -11.62 -28.28
C ARG A 209 12.20 -10.34 -27.99
N THR A 210 11.92 -9.56 -29.03
CA THR A 210 11.11 -8.32 -28.92
C THR A 210 9.78 -8.53 -29.62
N MET A 211 8.70 -8.21 -28.90
CA MET A 211 7.32 -8.34 -29.34
C MET A 211 6.61 -7.00 -29.30
N ARG A 212 5.72 -6.75 -30.25
CA ARG A 212 4.89 -5.54 -30.32
C ARG A 212 3.43 -5.89 -30.18
N LYS A 213 2.71 -5.09 -29.40
CA LYS A 213 1.25 -5.18 -29.27
C LYS A 213 0.62 -4.65 -30.54
N SER A 214 -0.21 -5.44 -31.18
CA SER A 214 -0.96 -5.02 -32.36
C SER A 214 -2.33 -4.49 -31.93
N SER A 215 -2.63 -3.25 -32.29
CA SER A 215 -3.93 -2.63 -32.08
C SER A 215 -4.86 -2.94 -33.27
N THR A 216 -5.22 -4.20 -33.49
CA THR A 216 -6.23 -4.54 -34.48
C THR A 216 -7.62 -4.56 -33.81
N GLY A 217 -8.37 -3.45 -33.96
CA GLY A 217 -9.85 -3.41 -33.88
C GLY A 217 -10.50 -3.81 -32.57
N SER A 218 -11.17 -2.95 -32.03
CA SER A 218 -12.21 -2.74 -31.00
C SER A 218 -12.94 -3.93 -30.34
N SER A 219 -12.51 -5.20 -30.35
CA SER A 219 -13.28 -6.28 -29.70
C SER A 219 -12.53 -7.59 -29.40
N GLU A 220 -11.25 -7.71 -29.73
CA GLU A 220 -10.49 -8.95 -29.50
C GLU A 220 -9.33 -8.66 -28.53
N SER A 221 -8.96 -9.69 -27.76
CA SER A 221 -7.75 -9.68 -26.89
C SER A 221 -6.56 -9.15 -27.67
N PRO A 222 -5.69 -8.32 -27.07
CA PRO A 222 -4.55 -7.73 -27.75
C PRO A 222 -3.65 -8.85 -28.34
N SER A 223 -3.35 -8.75 -29.64
CA SER A 223 -2.44 -9.68 -30.29
C SER A 223 -1.01 -9.17 -30.20
N TRP A 224 -0.07 -10.09 -30.00
CA TRP A 224 1.37 -9.82 -29.97
C TRP A 224 2.03 -10.37 -31.22
N THR A 225 2.91 -9.58 -31.83
CA THR A 225 3.65 -9.97 -33.03
C THR A 225 5.15 -9.76 -32.85
N PRO A 226 6.01 -10.64 -33.37
CA PRO A 226 7.45 -10.39 -33.36
C PRO A 226 7.79 -9.07 -34.06
N ALA A 227 8.73 -8.31 -33.50
CA ALA A 227 9.12 -7.01 -34.04
C ALA A 227 9.74 -7.14 -35.45
N ASP A 228 10.37 -8.27 -35.76
CA ASP A 228 10.99 -8.61 -37.03
C ASP A 228 10.02 -9.29 -38.02
N ALA A 229 8.85 -9.73 -37.57
CA ALA A 229 7.82 -10.36 -38.39
C ALA A 229 6.42 -9.81 -38.13
N PRO A 230 6.19 -8.50 -38.36
CA PRO A 230 4.90 -7.90 -38.14
C PRO A 230 3.81 -8.53 -39.00
N GLY A 231 2.67 -8.86 -38.41
CA GLY A 231 1.55 -9.53 -39.10
C GLY A 231 1.45 -11.04 -38.87
N ARG A 232 2.35 -11.63 -38.07
CA ARG A 232 2.24 -13.02 -37.57
C ARG A 232 1.92 -13.00 -36.07
N PRO A 233 0.66 -13.08 -35.65
CA PRO A 233 0.31 -13.14 -34.23
C PRO A 233 0.94 -14.35 -33.55
N ASP A 234 1.48 -14.15 -32.35
CA ASP A 234 2.04 -15.20 -31.51
C ASP A 234 1.13 -15.44 -30.30
N GLN A 235 0.32 -16.48 -30.38
CA GLN A 235 -0.60 -16.84 -29.31
C GLN A 235 0.13 -17.33 -28.04
N THR A 236 1.30 -17.96 -28.21
CA THR A 236 2.10 -18.42 -27.05
C THR A 236 2.57 -17.23 -26.24
N PHE A 237 3.02 -16.17 -26.91
CA PHE A 237 3.42 -14.94 -26.24
C PHE A 237 2.22 -14.20 -25.63
N ALA A 238 1.06 -14.16 -26.31
CA ALA A 238 -0.15 -13.56 -25.75
C ALA A 238 -0.56 -14.26 -24.44
N ASN A 239 -0.59 -15.57 -24.41
CA ASN A 239 -0.88 -16.37 -23.22
C ASN A 239 0.16 -16.15 -22.08
N PHE A 240 1.42 -15.93 -22.45
CA PHE A 240 2.47 -15.58 -21.48
C PHE A 240 2.20 -14.22 -20.85
N MET A 241 1.84 -13.21 -21.63
CA MET A 241 1.50 -11.87 -21.11
C MET A 241 0.27 -11.90 -20.19
N GLU A 242 -0.75 -12.67 -20.52
CA GLU A 242 -1.93 -12.87 -19.65
C GLU A 242 -1.54 -13.50 -18.30
N ARG A 243 -0.59 -14.46 -18.30
CA ARG A 243 -0.10 -15.04 -17.06
C ARG A 243 0.76 -14.07 -16.25
N LEU A 244 1.56 -13.22 -16.90
CA LEU A 244 2.31 -12.16 -16.22
C LEU A 244 1.39 -11.19 -15.50
N GLU A 245 0.27 -10.81 -16.11
CA GLU A 245 -0.73 -9.91 -15.52
C GLU A 245 -1.37 -10.49 -14.24
N GLN A 246 -1.41 -11.82 -14.15
CA GLN A 246 -1.98 -12.54 -13.00
C GLN A 246 -0.96 -12.81 -11.89
N LEU A 247 0.29 -12.38 -12.04
CA LEU A 247 1.28 -12.52 -10.99
C LEU A 247 1.08 -11.48 -9.89
N TRP A 248 1.26 -11.91 -8.66
CA TRP A 248 1.09 -11.09 -7.46
C TRP A 248 2.25 -11.32 -6.52
N VAL A 249 2.62 -10.29 -5.78
CA VAL A 249 3.60 -10.43 -4.71
C VAL A 249 3.11 -11.45 -3.69
N GLY A 250 3.91 -12.48 -3.45
CA GLY A 250 3.67 -13.43 -2.37
C GLY A 250 4.24 -12.92 -1.04
N ARG A 251 5.52 -12.58 -1.04
CA ARG A 251 6.22 -12.04 0.12
C ARG A 251 7.45 -11.22 -0.31
N TYR A 252 7.72 -10.16 0.40
CA TYR A 252 8.96 -9.39 0.30
C TYR A 252 10.09 -10.08 1.08
N GLU A 253 11.30 -10.08 0.54
CA GLU A 253 12.45 -10.76 1.10
C GLU A 253 13.66 -9.80 1.23
N PRO A 254 13.56 -8.75 2.05
CA PRO A 254 14.60 -7.72 2.17
C PRO A 254 15.90 -8.24 2.77
N SER A 255 15.88 -9.40 3.43
CA SER A 255 17.09 -10.05 3.95
C SER A 255 17.94 -10.72 2.86
N ILE A 256 17.41 -10.84 1.64
CA ILE A 256 18.12 -11.44 0.51
C ILE A 256 18.91 -10.37 -0.22
N ASP A 257 20.23 -10.51 -0.23
CA ASP A 257 21.09 -9.64 -1.01
C ASP A 257 20.86 -9.88 -2.51
N ARG A 258 20.26 -8.90 -3.18
CA ARG A 258 20.02 -8.94 -4.64
C ARG A 258 21.31 -9.19 -5.42
N GLY A 259 22.46 -8.66 -4.95
CA GLY A 259 23.76 -8.84 -5.58
C GLY A 259 24.27 -10.29 -5.55
N ALA A 260 23.75 -11.11 -4.63
CA ALA A 260 24.08 -12.54 -4.53
C ALA A 260 23.17 -13.41 -5.40
N LEU A 261 22.13 -12.85 -6.03
CA LEU A 261 21.22 -13.57 -6.91
C LEU A 261 21.70 -13.51 -8.36
N ARG A 262 21.52 -14.60 -9.10
CA ARG A 262 21.81 -14.68 -10.54
C ARG A 262 20.57 -14.30 -11.35
N GLU A 263 20.70 -13.34 -12.26
CA GLU A 263 19.64 -13.03 -13.21
C GLU A 263 19.47 -14.20 -14.20
N VAL A 264 18.25 -14.74 -14.27
CA VAL A 264 17.85 -15.80 -15.19
C VAL A 264 17.23 -15.22 -16.45
N ALA A 265 16.40 -14.21 -16.28
CA ALA A 265 15.76 -13.49 -17.36
C ALA A 265 15.36 -12.08 -16.94
N ARG A 266 15.26 -11.19 -17.93
CA ARG A 266 14.77 -9.82 -17.80
C ARG A 266 13.71 -9.55 -18.86
N ILE A 267 12.61 -8.94 -18.44
CA ILE A 267 11.50 -8.51 -19.28
C ILE A 267 11.42 -6.99 -19.18
N GLU A 268 11.53 -6.30 -20.28
CA GLU A 268 11.45 -4.84 -20.34
C GLU A 268 10.16 -4.41 -21.01
N TYR A 269 9.49 -3.40 -20.47
CA TYR A 269 8.22 -2.87 -20.94
C TYR A 269 8.39 -1.44 -21.46
N VAL A 270 7.84 -1.20 -22.65
CA VAL A 270 7.94 0.09 -23.35
C VAL A 270 6.55 0.51 -23.79
N ASP A 271 6.21 1.79 -23.59
CA ASP A 271 4.93 2.39 -23.99
C ASP A 271 4.86 2.67 -25.50
N ALA A 272 3.72 3.23 -25.95
CA ALA A 272 3.51 3.59 -27.35
C ALA A 272 4.36 4.78 -27.82
N ALA A 273 4.88 5.59 -26.89
CA ALA A 273 5.78 6.71 -27.18
C ALA A 273 7.25 6.27 -27.27
N GLY A 274 7.57 5.03 -26.88
CA GLY A 274 8.91 4.49 -26.86
C GLY A 274 9.66 4.69 -25.54
N ASN A 275 8.96 5.10 -24.48
CA ASN A 275 9.57 5.25 -23.16
C ASN A 275 9.58 3.89 -22.43
N SER A 276 10.67 3.58 -21.72
CA SER A 276 10.69 2.48 -20.77
C SER A 276 9.77 2.82 -19.59
N ILE A 277 8.81 1.92 -19.30
CA ILE A 277 7.84 2.10 -18.21
C ILE A 277 8.04 1.13 -17.06
N GLY A 278 8.92 0.15 -17.23
CA GLY A 278 9.30 -0.78 -16.17
C GLY A 278 9.96 -2.05 -16.67
N HIS A 279 10.24 -2.94 -15.73
CA HIS A 279 10.88 -4.22 -16.01
C HIS A 279 10.48 -5.30 -14.99
N THR A 280 10.66 -6.57 -15.35
CA THR A 280 10.62 -7.71 -14.44
C THR A 280 11.92 -8.47 -14.56
N GLU A 281 12.59 -8.72 -13.46
CA GLU A 281 13.75 -9.61 -13.38
C GLU A 281 13.35 -10.92 -12.69
N LEU A 282 13.68 -12.03 -13.31
CA LEU A 282 13.64 -13.34 -12.69
C LEU A 282 15.04 -13.67 -12.17
N LEU A 283 15.15 -13.80 -10.87
CA LEU A 283 16.40 -14.02 -10.15
C LEU A 283 16.41 -15.41 -9.52
N LEU A 284 17.59 -16.02 -9.40
CA LEU A 284 17.79 -17.35 -8.84
C LEU A 284 18.83 -17.33 -7.74
N SER A 285 18.51 -17.95 -6.62
CA SER A 285 19.46 -18.28 -5.55
C SER A 285 19.96 -19.71 -5.70
N ASP A 286 21.28 -19.86 -5.82
CA ASP A 286 21.98 -21.17 -5.94
C ASP A 286 22.75 -21.52 -4.64
N ASN A 287 22.24 -21.14 -3.47
CA ASN A 287 22.95 -21.30 -2.18
C ASN A 287 23.13 -22.77 -1.69
N GLY A 288 23.29 -23.73 -2.60
CA GLY A 288 23.57 -25.15 -2.28
C GLY A 288 22.38 -25.95 -1.76
N GLY A 289 21.17 -25.38 -1.81
CA GLY A 289 19.89 -26.03 -1.54
C GLY A 289 19.06 -26.25 -2.81
N GLU A 290 17.75 -26.36 -2.64
CA GLU A 290 16.84 -26.31 -3.77
C GLU A 290 16.88 -24.90 -4.39
N PRO A 291 16.94 -24.79 -5.74
CA PRO A 291 16.96 -23.50 -6.42
C PRO A 291 15.68 -22.72 -6.11
N THR A 292 15.85 -21.52 -5.56
CA THR A 292 14.72 -20.65 -5.19
C THR A 292 14.69 -19.45 -6.12
N TYR A 293 13.54 -19.22 -6.74
CA TYR A 293 13.33 -18.10 -7.64
C TYR A 293 12.72 -16.90 -6.92
N TYR A 294 13.25 -15.72 -7.25
CA TYR A 294 12.77 -14.42 -6.81
C TYR A 294 12.41 -13.55 -8.00
N LEU A 295 11.57 -12.56 -7.81
CA LEU A 295 11.36 -11.49 -8.76
C LEU A 295 11.82 -10.16 -8.18
N ALA A 296 12.23 -9.25 -9.07
CA ALA A 296 12.37 -7.84 -8.78
C ALA A 296 11.79 -7.03 -9.94
N THR A 297 11.17 -5.91 -9.64
CA THR A 297 10.60 -5.00 -10.64
C THR A 297 11.01 -3.56 -10.31
N GLU A 298 10.68 -2.61 -11.17
CA GLU A 298 10.86 -1.17 -10.88
C GLU A 298 10.09 -0.70 -9.65
N HIS A 299 9.07 -1.47 -9.23
CA HIS A 299 8.14 -1.08 -8.15
C HIS A 299 8.41 -1.80 -6.82
N THR A 300 8.98 -2.99 -6.84
CA THR A 300 9.08 -3.81 -5.60
C THR A 300 10.19 -3.38 -4.65
N HIS A 301 11.19 -2.62 -5.13
CA HIS A 301 12.40 -2.16 -4.41
C HIS A 301 13.28 -3.30 -3.86
N GLU A 302 12.67 -4.37 -3.34
CA GLU A 302 13.33 -5.54 -2.77
C GLU A 302 12.96 -6.81 -3.55
N PRO A 303 13.77 -7.88 -3.50
CA PRO A 303 13.39 -9.18 -4.03
C PRO A 303 12.11 -9.69 -3.39
N ILE A 304 11.26 -10.31 -4.20
CA ILE A 304 10.00 -10.89 -3.76
C ILE A 304 9.91 -12.36 -4.14
N THR A 305 9.14 -13.12 -3.37
CA THR A 305 8.64 -14.42 -3.81
C THR A 305 7.23 -14.27 -4.39
N LEU A 306 6.88 -15.12 -5.34
CA LEU A 306 5.53 -15.24 -5.86
C LEU A 306 4.75 -16.31 -5.09
N VAL A 307 3.43 -16.32 -5.26
CA VAL A 307 2.58 -17.40 -4.75
C VAL A 307 3.06 -18.74 -5.35
N SER A 308 3.05 -19.79 -4.55
CA SER A 308 3.76 -21.07 -4.77
C SER A 308 3.75 -21.59 -6.21
N GLY A 309 4.92 -21.88 -6.74
CA GLY A 309 5.15 -22.46 -8.06
C GLY A 309 4.96 -21.49 -9.24
N ALA A 310 4.66 -20.21 -9.00
CA ALA A 310 4.46 -19.25 -10.10
C ALA A 310 5.77 -18.82 -10.74
N ALA A 311 6.84 -18.68 -9.95
CA ALA A 311 8.16 -18.31 -10.47
C ALA A 311 8.81 -19.44 -11.30
N GLU A 312 8.65 -20.68 -10.86
CA GLU A 312 9.10 -21.86 -11.62
C GLU A 312 8.34 -21.99 -12.94
N ARG A 313 7.03 -21.76 -12.93
CA ARG A 313 6.22 -21.73 -14.17
C ARG A 313 6.65 -20.61 -15.10
N LEU A 314 6.92 -19.42 -14.56
CA LEU A 314 7.45 -18.30 -15.33
C LEU A 314 8.77 -18.67 -16.02
N ASN A 315 9.70 -19.32 -15.30
CA ASN A 315 10.96 -19.81 -15.89
C ASN A 315 10.73 -20.85 -17.00
N GLN A 316 9.75 -21.75 -16.82
CA GLN A 316 9.40 -22.73 -17.87
C GLN A 316 8.79 -22.07 -19.11
N ASP A 317 7.91 -21.08 -18.91
CA ASP A 317 7.32 -20.32 -20.02
C ASP A 317 8.39 -19.54 -20.79
N LEU A 318 9.30 -18.86 -20.09
CA LEU A 318 10.44 -18.16 -20.69
C LEU A 318 11.33 -19.10 -21.52
N ALA A 319 11.51 -20.35 -21.05
CA ALA A 319 12.25 -21.36 -21.75
C ALA A 319 11.59 -21.83 -23.06
N GLN A 320 10.27 -21.66 -23.18
CA GLN A 320 9.52 -21.99 -24.40
C GLN A 320 9.44 -20.82 -25.37
N LEU A 321 9.60 -19.59 -24.89
CA LEU A 321 9.52 -18.39 -25.70
C LEU A 321 10.82 -18.04 -26.43
N LEU A 322 11.96 -18.41 -25.86
CA LEU A 322 13.32 -18.13 -26.33
C LEU A 322 14.01 -19.42 -26.86
#